data_8c805e243a2b1c17670c23a4dbd26aea
#
_entry.id   8c805e243a2b1c17670c23a4dbd26aea
#
_cell.length_a   1.000
_cell.length_b   1.000
_cell.length_c   1.000
_cell.angle_alpha   90.00
_cell.angle_beta   90.00
_cell.angle_gamma   90.00
#
_symmetry.space_group_name_H-M   'P 1'
#
loop_
_entity.id
_entity.type
_entity.pdbx_description
1 polymer ?
#
loop_
_entity_poly.entity_id
_entity_poly.type
_entity_poly.pdbx_seq_one_letter_code
_entity_poly.pdbx_strand_id
1 'polypeptide(L)'
;MRRMEADPQIATCSGKAYIEVDGRLVNERHGDEASIGASKFYRVSCFEALGGFVREVMWDGIDGHRCRMRGWTACSWDDPELRFVHLRPMGSSQQSIIAGRRRHGWGQYFMGTGFTYMLANALNRVNEKPYVIGSLAMLWGWLDSAARRKPRYGDLEFRRFLRHYQWRALRVGKRAALDEVTRQQRSRGA
;
A
#
# COMPACT_ATOMS: atom_id res chain seq x y z
N MET A 1 4.90 -19.69 -5.55
CA MET A 1 6.08 -20.27 -4.93
C MET A 1 7.29 -20.20 -5.87
N ARG A 2 7.31 -20.85 -7.03
CA ARG A 2 8.49 -20.89 -7.96
C ARG A 2 9.19 -19.54 -8.20
N ARG A 3 8.44 -18.43 -8.40
CA ARG A 3 9.06 -17.09 -8.59
C ARG A 3 9.75 -16.55 -7.33
N MET A 4 9.24 -16.85 -6.13
CA MET A 4 9.91 -16.49 -4.88
C MET A 4 11.16 -17.33 -4.62
N GLU A 5 11.16 -18.58 -5.07
CA GLU A 5 12.33 -19.46 -4.97
C GLU A 5 13.44 -19.00 -5.93
N ALA A 6 13.05 -18.58 -7.15
CA ALA A 6 13.98 -18.08 -8.16
C ALA A 6 14.58 -16.71 -7.81
N ASP A 7 13.86 -15.87 -7.04
CA ASP A 7 14.31 -14.54 -6.61
C ASP A 7 14.26 -14.40 -5.09
N PRO A 8 15.39 -14.55 -4.39
CA PRO A 8 15.47 -14.43 -2.93
C PRO A 8 15.20 -13.00 -2.43
N GLN A 9 15.18 -12.00 -3.31
CA GLN A 9 14.88 -10.62 -2.94
C GLN A 9 13.38 -10.35 -2.80
N ILE A 10 12.52 -11.25 -3.24
CA ILE A 10 11.08 -11.14 -3.04
C ILE A 10 10.75 -11.55 -1.61
N ALA A 11 10.41 -10.55 -0.77
CA ALA A 11 9.97 -10.77 0.60
C ALA A 11 8.49 -11.15 0.67
N THR A 12 7.68 -10.52 -0.16
CA THR A 12 6.23 -10.72 -0.16
C THR A 12 5.63 -10.56 -1.54
N CYS A 13 4.65 -11.39 -1.86
CA CYS A 13 3.94 -11.33 -3.13
C CYS A 13 2.46 -11.65 -2.96
N SER A 14 1.68 -11.36 -4.01
CA SER A 14 0.26 -11.73 -4.11
C SER A 14 -0.17 -11.93 -5.57
N GLY A 15 -1.37 -12.46 -5.77
CA GLY A 15 -2.10 -12.32 -7.01
C GLY A 15 -2.73 -10.93 -7.15
N LYS A 16 -3.54 -10.73 -8.20
CA LYS A 16 -4.36 -9.52 -8.41
C LYS A 16 -5.78 -9.74 -7.93
N ALA A 17 -6.33 -8.68 -7.34
CA ALA A 17 -7.72 -8.63 -6.93
C ALA A 17 -8.63 -8.24 -8.08
N TYR A 18 -9.71 -8.95 -8.23
CA TYR A 18 -10.79 -8.69 -9.16
C TYR A 18 -12.09 -8.52 -8.39
N ILE A 19 -13.01 -7.78 -8.95
CA ILE A 19 -14.40 -7.69 -8.47
C ILE A 19 -15.34 -8.03 -9.60
N GLU A 20 -16.44 -8.69 -9.28
CA GLU A 20 -17.50 -8.94 -10.26
C GLU A 20 -18.39 -7.71 -10.39
N VAL A 21 -18.53 -7.23 -11.62
CA VAL A 21 -19.42 -6.13 -11.99
C VAL A 21 -20.20 -6.57 -13.21
N ASP A 22 -21.52 -6.67 -13.09
CA ASP A 22 -22.43 -7.06 -14.19
C ASP A 22 -22.02 -8.39 -14.85
N GLY A 23 -21.64 -9.39 -14.05
CA GLY A 23 -21.21 -10.71 -14.51
C GLY A 23 -19.83 -10.77 -15.15
N ARG A 24 -19.04 -9.68 -15.04
CA ARG A 24 -17.68 -9.61 -15.57
C ARG A 24 -16.66 -9.34 -14.46
N LEU A 25 -15.52 -10.02 -14.55
CA LEU A 25 -14.40 -9.76 -13.64
C LEU A 25 -13.64 -8.51 -14.09
N VAL A 26 -13.59 -7.53 -13.19
CA VAL A 26 -12.88 -6.25 -13.40
C VAL A 26 -11.71 -6.16 -12.41
N ASN A 27 -10.51 -5.88 -12.92
CA ASN A 27 -9.32 -5.68 -12.08
C ASN A 27 -9.47 -4.43 -11.22
N GLU A 28 -9.20 -4.53 -9.91
CA GLU A 28 -9.28 -3.41 -8.98
C GLU A 28 -8.07 -2.44 -9.04
N ARG A 29 -7.30 -2.48 -10.12
CA ARG A 29 -6.19 -1.55 -10.44
C ARG A 29 -5.18 -1.38 -9.31
N HIS A 30 -4.66 -2.48 -8.83
CA HIS A 30 -3.56 -2.47 -7.88
C HIS A 30 -2.21 -2.53 -8.60
N GLY A 31 -1.26 -1.69 -8.21
CA GLY A 31 0.08 -1.65 -8.82
C GLY A 31 0.86 -2.95 -8.62
N ASP A 32 1.72 -3.30 -9.58
CA ASP A 32 2.54 -4.51 -9.54
C ASP A 32 3.61 -4.45 -8.46
N GLU A 33 3.92 -3.24 -8.01
CA GLU A 33 4.93 -2.94 -7.01
C GLU A 33 4.48 -3.17 -5.56
N ALA A 34 3.30 -3.71 -5.33
CA ALA A 34 2.78 -3.98 -3.98
C ALA A 34 2.08 -5.33 -3.93
N SER A 35 2.06 -5.95 -2.76
CA SER A 35 1.32 -7.19 -2.48
C SER A 35 0.03 -6.88 -1.73
N ILE A 36 -1.07 -7.51 -2.17
CA ILE A 36 -2.43 -7.27 -1.65
C ILE A 36 -2.65 -8.09 -0.39
N GLY A 37 -3.06 -7.44 0.70
CA GLY A 37 -3.23 -8.06 2.00
C GLY A 37 -4.11 -9.31 2.04
N ALA A 38 -5.16 -9.38 1.20
CA ALA A 38 -6.09 -10.49 1.18
C ALA A 38 -5.51 -11.83 0.65
N SER A 39 -4.45 -11.78 -0.18
CA SER A 39 -3.78 -12.99 -0.71
C SER A 39 -2.26 -12.90 -0.63
N LYS A 40 -1.77 -12.36 0.46
CA LYS A 40 -0.36 -12.06 0.66
C LYS A 40 0.45 -13.26 1.12
N PHE A 41 1.50 -13.59 0.41
CA PHE A 41 2.50 -14.61 0.78
C PHE A 41 3.78 -13.93 1.25
N TYR A 42 4.44 -14.54 2.23
CA TYR A 42 5.70 -14.05 2.78
C TYR A 42 6.81 -15.10 2.70
N ARG A 43 8.02 -14.63 2.50
CA ARG A 43 9.21 -15.38 2.86
C ARG A 43 9.35 -15.33 4.39
N VAL A 44 9.36 -16.48 5.04
CA VAL A 44 9.36 -16.60 6.52
C VAL A 44 10.48 -15.78 7.15
N SER A 45 11.72 -15.92 6.65
CA SER A 45 12.87 -15.16 7.16
C SER A 45 12.68 -13.63 7.07
N CYS A 46 12.04 -13.15 5.99
CA CYS A 46 11.73 -11.72 5.87
C CYS A 46 10.63 -11.28 6.86
N PHE A 47 9.59 -12.11 7.05
CA PHE A 47 8.53 -11.85 7.99
C PHE A 47 9.04 -11.75 9.44
N GLU A 48 9.90 -12.70 9.84
CA GLU A 48 10.55 -12.71 11.15
C GLU A 48 11.45 -11.47 11.34
N ALA A 49 12.26 -11.15 10.34
CA ALA A 49 13.14 -9.98 10.38
C ALA A 49 12.36 -8.64 10.45
N LEU A 50 11.11 -8.60 9.96
CA LEU A 50 10.22 -7.45 10.12
C LEU A 50 9.57 -7.40 11.52
N GLY A 51 9.59 -8.48 12.30
CA GLY A 51 8.93 -8.57 13.60
C GLY A 51 7.41 -8.69 13.50
N GLY A 52 6.91 -9.25 12.40
CA GLY A 52 5.50 -9.53 12.18
C GLY A 52 4.65 -8.33 11.73
N PHE A 53 3.33 -8.47 11.83
CA PHE A 53 2.35 -7.48 11.36
C PHE A 53 2.16 -6.31 12.30
N VAL A 54 1.96 -5.14 11.73
CA VAL A 54 1.37 -3.99 12.43
C VAL A 54 -0.16 -4.22 12.53
N ARG A 55 -0.69 -4.31 13.74
CA ARG A 55 -2.14 -4.58 13.98
C ARG A 55 -2.97 -3.31 13.81
N GLU A 56 -2.87 -2.65 12.65
CA GLU A 56 -3.57 -1.41 12.38
C GLU A 56 -3.92 -1.29 10.89
N VAL A 57 -4.81 -0.37 10.55
CA VAL A 57 -5.13 -0.08 9.15
C VAL A 57 -3.87 0.29 8.36
N MET A 58 -3.80 -0.06 7.09
CA MET A 58 -2.62 0.09 6.20
C MET A 58 -1.43 -0.81 6.56
N TRP A 59 -1.63 -1.86 7.35
CA TRP A 59 -0.58 -2.82 7.69
C TRP A 59 0.16 -3.40 6.47
N ASP A 60 -0.59 -3.70 5.40
CA ASP A 60 -0.05 -4.23 4.15
C ASP A 60 0.84 -3.23 3.39
N GLY A 61 0.47 -1.95 3.44
CA GLY A 61 1.29 -0.86 2.92
C GLY A 61 2.53 -0.60 3.77
N ILE A 62 2.39 -0.63 5.10
CA ILE A 62 3.51 -0.51 6.03
C ILE A 62 4.51 -1.64 5.79
N ASP A 63 4.03 -2.88 5.70
CA ASP A 63 4.89 -4.03 5.44
C ASP A 63 5.65 -3.91 4.12
N GLY A 64 4.96 -3.54 3.05
CA GLY A 64 5.60 -3.35 1.75
C GLY A 64 6.75 -2.34 1.79
N HIS A 65 6.58 -1.25 2.51
CA HIS A 65 7.65 -0.26 2.71
C HIS A 65 8.74 -0.75 3.65
N ARG A 66 8.40 -1.50 4.72
CA ARG A 66 9.40 -2.11 5.62
C ARG A 66 10.27 -3.14 4.89
N CYS A 67 9.69 -3.94 3.98
CA CYS A 67 10.46 -4.82 3.10
C CYS A 67 11.48 -4.01 2.28
N ARG A 68 11.05 -2.90 1.69
CA ARG A 68 11.92 -2.06 0.86
C ARG A 68 13.02 -1.36 1.64
N MET A 69 12.77 -0.96 2.89
CA MET A 69 13.80 -0.43 3.80
C MET A 69 14.94 -1.42 4.05
N ARG A 70 14.68 -2.71 3.86
CA ARG A 70 15.69 -3.78 3.96
C ARG A 70 16.22 -4.26 2.60
N GLY A 71 15.94 -3.50 1.53
CA GLY A 71 16.37 -3.84 0.18
C GLY A 71 15.56 -4.95 -0.49
N TRP A 72 14.51 -5.46 0.14
CA TRP A 72 13.65 -6.50 -0.42
C TRP A 72 12.56 -5.93 -1.33
N THR A 73 11.90 -6.82 -2.07
CA THR A 73 10.82 -6.48 -3.01
C THR A 73 9.47 -6.98 -2.49
N ALA A 74 8.45 -6.15 -2.63
CA ALA A 74 7.05 -6.55 -2.56
C ALA A 74 6.44 -6.43 -3.96
N CYS A 75 5.68 -7.43 -4.42
CA CYS A 75 5.12 -7.43 -5.78
C CYS A 75 3.79 -8.17 -5.87
N SER A 76 3.10 -7.99 -6.99
CA SER A 76 1.93 -8.79 -7.34
C SER A 76 1.93 -9.10 -8.85
N TRP A 77 1.32 -10.22 -9.22
CA TRP A 77 1.25 -10.69 -10.60
C TRP A 77 -0.18 -10.91 -11.05
N ASP A 78 -0.46 -10.61 -12.31
CA ASP A 78 -1.78 -10.78 -12.92
C ASP A 78 -1.84 -12.08 -13.76
N ASP A 79 -1.26 -13.16 -13.23
CA ASP A 79 -1.42 -14.46 -13.83
C ASP A 79 -2.84 -14.98 -13.56
N PRO A 80 -3.56 -15.56 -14.53
CA PRO A 80 -4.93 -16.04 -14.36
C PRO A 80 -5.13 -16.95 -13.15
N GLU A 81 -4.17 -17.84 -12.88
CA GLU A 81 -4.20 -18.78 -11.74
C GLU A 81 -4.00 -18.13 -10.37
N LEU A 82 -3.50 -16.89 -10.34
CA LEU A 82 -3.24 -16.13 -9.12
C LEU A 82 -4.31 -15.08 -8.84
N ARG A 83 -5.27 -14.91 -9.74
CA ARG A 83 -6.37 -13.96 -9.58
C ARG A 83 -7.31 -14.44 -8.47
N PHE A 84 -7.80 -13.52 -7.70
CA PHE A 84 -8.82 -13.79 -6.69
C PHE A 84 -9.92 -12.73 -6.74
N VAL A 85 -11.13 -13.13 -6.36
CA VAL A 85 -12.30 -12.26 -6.42
C VAL A 85 -12.60 -11.71 -5.03
N HIS A 86 -12.64 -10.39 -4.92
CA HIS A 86 -13.16 -9.73 -3.74
C HIS A 86 -14.69 -9.76 -3.75
N LEU A 87 -15.30 -10.16 -2.64
CA LEU A 87 -16.76 -10.11 -2.45
C LEU A 87 -17.27 -8.68 -2.23
N ARG A 88 -16.36 -7.72 -2.00
CA ARG A 88 -16.63 -6.27 -1.83
C ARG A 88 -15.50 -5.47 -2.44
N PRO A 89 -15.77 -4.26 -2.98
CA PRO A 89 -14.73 -3.41 -3.54
C PRO A 89 -13.60 -3.12 -2.55
N MET A 90 -12.37 -3.12 -3.04
CA MET A 90 -11.19 -2.80 -2.24
C MET A 90 -11.32 -1.43 -1.56
N GLY A 91 -10.93 -1.35 -0.30
CA GLY A 91 -11.02 -0.12 0.49
C GLY A 91 -12.44 0.25 0.93
N SER A 92 -13.45 -0.60 0.68
CA SER A 92 -14.75 -0.46 1.34
C SER A 92 -14.66 -0.88 2.81
N SER A 93 -15.50 -0.29 3.66
CA SER A 93 -15.71 -0.77 5.03
C SER A 93 -16.96 -1.66 5.10
N GLN A 94 -17.19 -2.30 6.26
CA GLN A 94 -18.43 -3.02 6.49
C GLN A 94 -19.67 -2.11 6.52
N GLN A 95 -19.48 -0.80 6.74
CA GLN A 95 -20.54 0.19 6.85
C GLN A 95 -20.88 0.84 5.51
N SER A 96 -19.88 1.41 4.83
CA SER A 96 -20.05 2.04 3.52
C SER A 96 -18.70 2.31 2.85
N ILE A 97 -18.72 2.56 1.53
CA ILE A 97 -17.51 2.94 0.78
C ILE A 97 -16.94 4.29 1.27
N ILE A 98 -17.78 5.22 1.70
CA ILE A 98 -17.34 6.52 2.24
C ILE A 98 -16.64 6.34 3.58
N ALA A 99 -17.19 5.51 4.48
CA ALA A 99 -16.54 5.14 5.73
C ALA A 99 -15.18 4.46 5.48
N GLY A 100 -15.10 3.59 4.47
CA GLY A 100 -13.86 2.98 4.02
C GLY A 100 -12.84 3.99 3.52
N ARG A 101 -13.25 4.96 2.70
CA ARG A 101 -12.38 6.05 2.21
C ARG A 101 -11.88 6.95 3.35
N ARG A 102 -12.74 7.30 4.31
CA ARG A 102 -12.34 8.03 5.51
C ARG A 102 -11.34 7.24 6.36
N ARG A 103 -11.58 5.93 6.56
CA ARG A 103 -10.65 5.04 7.24
C ARG A 103 -9.32 4.94 6.52
N HIS A 104 -9.31 4.92 5.19
CA HIS A 104 -8.08 4.96 4.39
C HIS A 104 -7.29 6.25 4.65
N GLY A 105 -7.97 7.41 4.70
CA GLY A 105 -7.33 8.69 5.03
C GLY A 105 -6.66 8.67 6.42
N TRP A 106 -7.37 8.13 7.43
CA TRP A 106 -6.79 7.93 8.74
C TRP A 106 -5.59 6.99 8.71
N GLY A 107 -5.65 5.88 8.00
CA GLY A 107 -4.52 4.95 7.86
C GLY A 107 -3.31 5.58 7.19
N GLN A 108 -3.51 6.44 6.19
CA GLN A 108 -2.42 7.21 5.59
C GLN A 108 -1.78 8.16 6.61
N TYR A 109 -2.58 8.82 7.45
CA TYR A 109 -2.06 9.65 8.54
C TYR A 109 -1.28 8.81 9.57
N PHE A 110 -1.86 7.67 9.99
CA PHE A 110 -1.21 6.73 10.92
C PHE A 110 0.15 6.28 10.39
N MET A 111 0.22 5.86 9.15
CA MET A 111 1.47 5.44 8.49
C MET A 111 2.52 6.55 8.42
N GLY A 112 2.13 7.82 8.52
CA GLY A 112 3.03 8.97 8.48
C GLY A 112 3.10 9.66 7.12
N THR A 113 2.12 9.41 6.24
CA THR A 113 2.01 10.07 4.94
C THR A 113 1.97 11.59 5.08
N GLY A 114 2.76 12.30 4.27
CA GLY A 114 2.77 13.76 4.22
C GLY A 114 1.53 14.36 3.57
N PHE A 115 1.15 15.57 3.98
CA PHE A 115 -0.03 16.25 3.46
C PHE A 115 0.02 16.44 1.94
N THR A 116 1.14 16.91 1.39
CA THR A 116 1.31 17.10 -0.06
C THR A 116 1.10 15.82 -0.86
N TYR A 117 1.65 14.71 -0.39
CA TYR A 117 1.45 13.41 -1.02
C TYR A 117 0.00 12.92 -0.87
N MET A 118 -0.61 13.16 0.30
CA MET A 118 -2.01 12.84 0.55
C MET A 118 -2.94 13.61 -0.38
N LEU A 119 -2.69 14.91 -0.58
CA LEU A 119 -3.44 15.75 -1.50
C LEU A 119 -3.31 15.26 -2.95
N ALA A 120 -2.08 15.01 -3.40
CA ALA A 120 -1.83 14.47 -4.74
C ALA A 120 -2.52 13.11 -4.95
N ASN A 121 -2.50 12.24 -3.93
CA ASN A 121 -3.19 10.95 -3.98
C ASN A 121 -4.72 11.10 -4.03
N ALA A 122 -5.29 12.07 -3.30
CA ALA A 122 -6.70 12.38 -3.35
C ALA A 122 -7.11 12.91 -4.73
N LEU A 123 -6.33 13.85 -5.29
CA LEU A 123 -6.57 14.39 -6.64
C LEU A 123 -6.49 13.30 -7.73
N ASN A 124 -5.53 12.40 -7.63
CA ASN A 124 -5.38 11.29 -8.59
C ASN A 124 -6.56 10.29 -8.55
N ARG A 125 -7.34 10.30 -7.48
CA ARG A 125 -8.48 9.40 -7.27
C ARG A 125 -9.85 10.02 -7.48
N VAL A 126 -9.93 11.29 -7.93
CA VAL A 126 -11.22 11.98 -8.12
C VAL A 126 -12.13 11.29 -9.15
N ASN A 127 -11.54 10.55 -10.09
CA ASN A 127 -12.23 9.78 -11.12
C ASN A 127 -12.52 8.32 -10.72
N GLU A 128 -12.12 7.89 -9.51
CA GLU A 128 -12.47 6.58 -8.96
C GLU A 128 -13.78 6.66 -8.18
N LYS A 129 -14.69 5.69 -8.37
CA LYS A 129 -15.93 5.63 -7.58
C LYS A 129 -15.64 5.53 -6.07
N PRO A 130 -16.35 6.29 -5.24
CA PRO A 130 -17.46 7.19 -5.49
C PRO A 130 -17.04 8.61 -5.95
N TYR A 131 -16.12 8.71 -6.89
CA TYR A 131 -15.63 9.95 -7.52
C TYR A 131 -15.10 10.98 -6.50
N VAL A 132 -15.38 12.26 -6.72
CA VAL A 132 -14.93 13.38 -5.87
C VAL A 132 -15.23 13.16 -4.39
N ILE A 133 -16.42 12.63 -4.06
CA ILE A 133 -16.83 12.39 -2.66
C ILE A 133 -15.90 11.41 -1.95
N GLY A 134 -15.44 10.36 -2.66
CA GLY A 134 -14.47 9.40 -2.10
C GLY A 134 -13.13 10.04 -1.79
N SER A 135 -12.64 10.90 -2.66
CA SER A 135 -11.40 11.65 -2.47
C SER A 135 -11.49 12.65 -1.32
N LEU A 136 -12.61 13.38 -1.23
CA LEU A 136 -12.88 14.29 -0.11
C LEU A 136 -13.00 13.54 1.21
N ALA A 137 -13.69 12.40 1.25
CA ALA A 137 -13.78 11.57 2.47
C ALA A 137 -12.41 11.07 2.93
N MET A 138 -11.55 10.68 1.99
CA MET A 138 -10.18 10.25 2.28
C MET A 138 -9.34 11.41 2.83
N LEU A 139 -9.39 12.57 2.19
CA LEU A 139 -8.69 13.78 2.66
C LEU A 139 -9.19 14.22 4.03
N TRP A 140 -10.51 14.20 4.24
CA TRP A 140 -11.12 14.49 5.53
C TRP A 140 -10.62 13.54 6.63
N GLY A 141 -10.56 12.22 6.36
CA GLY A 141 -10.04 11.25 7.32
C GLY A 141 -8.60 11.52 7.75
N TRP A 142 -7.76 12.01 6.84
CA TRP A 142 -6.40 12.44 7.14
C TRP A 142 -6.37 13.72 7.97
N LEU A 143 -7.12 14.77 7.57
CA LEU A 143 -7.17 16.08 8.25
C LEU A 143 -7.75 15.98 9.66
N ASP A 144 -8.86 15.27 9.85
CA ASP A 144 -9.46 15.00 11.17
C ASP A 144 -8.46 14.30 12.10
N SER A 145 -7.70 13.34 11.55
CA SER A 145 -6.69 12.64 12.33
C SER A 145 -5.51 13.54 12.70
N ALA A 146 -5.11 14.44 11.81
CA ALA A 146 -4.07 15.42 12.07
C ALA A 146 -4.50 16.47 13.09
N ALA A 147 -5.71 17.02 12.95
CA ALA A 147 -6.28 18.01 13.88
C ALA A 147 -6.43 17.44 15.29
N ARG A 148 -6.87 16.19 15.41
CA ARG A 148 -7.01 15.47 16.68
C ARG A 148 -5.70 14.89 17.21
N ARG A 149 -4.58 15.08 16.52
CA ARG A 149 -3.26 14.55 16.90
C ARG A 149 -3.30 13.04 17.22
N LYS A 150 -4.06 12.27 16.46
CA LYS A 150 -4.18 10.82 16.67
C LYS A 150 -2.80 10.15 16.63
N PRO A 151 -2.63 8.97 17.28
CA PRO A 151 -1.38 8.24 17.24
C PRO A 151 -0.91 7.98 15.80
N ARG A 152 0.41 7.99 15.61
CA ARG A 152 1.08 7.61 14.37
C ARG A 152 1.92 6.37 14.60
N TYR A 153 2.21 5.65 13.52
CA TYR A 153 3.16 4.55 13.58
C TYR A 153 4.47 4.99 14.22
N GLY A 154 4.88 4.32 15.31
CA GLY A 154 5.94 4.78 16.21
C GLY A 154 7.35 4.77 15.60
N ASP A 155 7.57 4.00 14.53
CA ASP A 155 8.86 3.89 13.86
C ASP A 155 9.21 5.18 13.10
N LEU A 156 10.16 5.94 13.65
CA LEU A 156 10.62 7.20 13.07
C LEU A 156 11.44 7.01 11.81
N GLU A 157 12.23 5.93 11.74
CA GLU A 157 13.05 5.61 10.57
C GLU A 157 12.14 5.27 9.39
N PHE A 158 11.13 4.43 9.61
CA PHE A 158 10.10 4.14 8.63
C PHE A 158 9.44 5.43 8.11
N ARG A 159 9.03 6.33 9.00
CA ARG A 159 8.38 7.58 8.59
C ARG A 159 9.29 8.50 7.78
N ARG A 160 10.59 8.52 8.07
CA ARG A 160 11.59 9.26 7.27
C ARG A 160 11.76 8.63 5.89
N PHE A 161 11.90 7.30 5.83
CA PHE A 161 11.96 6.55 4.58
C PHE A 161 10.71 6.79 3.72
N LEU A 162 9.52 6.64 4.31
CA LEU A 162 8.26 6.89 3.63
C LEU A 162 8.17 8.30 3.05
N ARG A 163 8.58 9.32 3.80
CA ARG A 163 8.61 10.71 3.33
C ARG A 163 9.57 10.89 2.16
N HIS A 164 10.76 10.33 2.24
CA HIS A 164 11.73 10.36 1.14
C HIS A 164 11.14 9.71 -0.13
N TYR A 165 10.61 8.50 0.00
CA TYR A 165 9.89 7.84 -1.09
C TYR A 165 8.76 8.70 -1.67
N GLN A 166 7.92 9.29 -0.83
CA GLN A 166 6.78 10.09 -1.27
C GLN A 166 7.21 11.31 -2.10
N TRP A 167 8.25 12.02 -1.69
CA TRP A 167 8.81 13.13 -2.47
C TRP A 167 9.39 12.67 -3.82
N ARG A 168 10.05 11.53 -3.84
CA ARG A 168 10.51 10.94 -5.11
C ARG A 168 9.33 10.54 -6.00
N ALA A 169 8.32 9.88 -5.42
CA ALA A 169 7.14 9.44 -6.16
C ALA A 169 6.35 10.59 -6.81
N LEU A 170 6.31 11.77 -6.18
CA LEU A 170 5.71 12.97 -6.76
C LEU A 170 6.50 13.51 -7.96
N ARG A 171 7.82 13.25 -8.03
CA ARG A 171 8.69 13.75 -9.12
C ARG A 171 8.82 12.77 -10.27
N VAL A 172 9.01 11.48 -9.99
CA VAL A 172 9.37 10.47 -10.99
C VAL A 172 8.33 9.35 -11.15
N GLY A 173 7.23 9.43 -10.42
CA GLY A 173 6.20 8.38 -10.37
C GLY A 173 6.50 7.29 -9.33
N LYS A 174 5.44 6.56 -8.93
CA LYS A 174 5.51 5.59 -7.82
C LYS A 174 6.49 4.45 -8.07
N ARG A 175 6.41 3.83 -9.26
CA ARG A 175 7.24 2.66 -9.61
C ARG A 175 8.72 3.02 -9.62
N ALA A 176 9.11 4.05 -10.36
CA ALA A 176 10.49 4.49 -10.45
C ALA A 176 11.07 4.89 -9.08
N ALA A 177 10.26 5.58 -8.26
CA ALA A 177 10.67 5.95 -6.90
C ALA A 177 10.89 4.72 -6.01
N LEU A 178 10.03 3.68 -6.08
CA LEU A 178 10.19 2.45 -5.32
C LEU A 178 11.45 1.69 -5.74
N ASP A 179 11.70 1.57 -7.04
CA ASP A 179 12.88 0.91 -7.56
C ASP A 179 14.16 1.63 -7.13
N GLU A 180 14.15 2.95 -7.15
CA GLU A 180 15.27 3.77 -6.71
C GLU A 180 15.56 3.59 -5.21
N VAL A 181 14.56 3.78 -4.34
CA VAL A 181 14.76 3.66 -2.89
C VAL A 181 15.15 2.24 -2.49
N THR A 182 14.62 1.22 -3.18
CA THR A 182 14.99 -0.18 -2.93
C THR A 182 16.45 -0.45 -3.29
N ARG A 183 16.92 0.04 -4.46
CA ARG A 183 18.32 -0.07 -4.87
C ARG A 183 19.26 0.63 -3.89
N GLN A 184 18.90 1.84 -3.44
CA GLN A 184 19.69 2.57 -2.45
C GLN A 184 19.83 1.81 -1.13
N GLN A 185 18.78 1.10 -0.69
CA GLN A 185 18.88 0.29 0.54
C GLN A 185 19.75 -0.96 0.35
N ARG A 186 19.70 -1.60 -0.82
CA ARG A 186 20.58 -2.74 -1.15
C ARG A 186 22.05 -2.35 -1.12
N SER A 187 22.41 -1.20 -1.70
CA SER A 187 23.80 -0.72 -1.71
C SER A 187 24.33 -0.29 -0.32
N ARG A 188 23.45 -0.05 0.66
CA ARG A 188 23.82 0.27 2.05
C ARG A 188 23.96 -0.97 2.94
N GLY A 189 23.34 -2.09 2.55
CA GLY A 189 23.37 -3.34 3.31
C GLY A 189 24.36 -4.37 2.76
N ALA A 190 25.01 -4.06 1.64
CA ALA A 190 26.15 -4.82 1.09
C ALA A 190 27.46 -4.25 1.60
#